data_805b804e046e8ea92e524fea4fa901ce
#
_entry.id   805b804e046e8ea92e524fea4fa901ce
#
_cell.length_a   1.000
_cell.length_b   1.000
_cell.length_c   1.000
_cell.angle_alpha   90.00
_cell.angle_beta   90.00
_cell.angle_gamma   90.00
#
_symmetry.space_group_name_H-M   'P 1'
#
loop_
_entity.id
_entity.type
_entity.pdbx_description
1 polymer ?
#
loop_
_entity_poly.entity_id
_entity_poly.type
_entity_poly.pdbx_seq_one_letter_code
_entity_poly.pdbx_strand_id
1 'polypeptide(L)'
;MNITVYLGANAGNDPKLQEAVEALGKWIGKNGHDLIYGGSKCGLMGSIAESVLQNGGKVTGVEPQFFVDSELQHDGLTELIVTKDMTDRKTKMIELGDAFIAFPGGTGTLEEIAEVMSKVSLKHLDAPCILYNLTGYYNGLKALLGHMIEMGLSTKERQEGIYFADTLDEIERILAEK
;
A
#
# COMPACT_ATOMS: atom_id res chain seq x y z
N MET A 1 7.63 4.50 11.75
CA MET A 1 7.08 3.19 11.33
C MET A 1 7.38 2.94 9.86
N ASN A 2 7.38 1.69 9.44
CA ASN A 2 7.47 1.30 8.05
C ASN A 2 6.05 1.18 7.47
N ILE A 3 5.72 1.99 6.48
CA ILE A 3 4.42 1.97 5.82
C ILE A 3 4.55 1.25 4.47
N THR A 4 3.92 0.09 4.35
CA THR A 4 3.84 -0.62 3.08
C THR A 4 2.73 -0.04 2.23
N VAL A 5 3.07 0.46 1.04
CA VAL A 5 2.09 1.01 0.09
C VAL A 5 2.04 0.14 -1.16
N TYR A 6 0.87 -0.42 -1.41
CA TYR A 6 0.55 -1.15 -2.63
C TYR A 6 -0.10 -0.21 -3.64
N LEU A 7 0.49 -0.10 -4.81
CA LEU A 7 0.01 0.75 -5.90
C LEU A 7 0.57 0.25 -7.24
N GLY A 8 -0.03 0.75 -8.34
CA GLY A 8 0.38 0.34 -9.68
C GLY A 8 1.47 1.22 -10.29
N ALA A 9 2.16 0.67 -11.30
CA ALA A 9 3.12 1.40 -12.12
C ALA A 9 2.46 2.36 -13.13
N ASN A 10 1.15 2.26 -13.35
CA ASN A 10 0.41 3.15 -14.26
C ASN A 10 -0.01 4.42 -13.54
N ALA A 11 0.14 5.57 -14.21
CA ALA A 11 -0.28 6.86 -13.66
C ALA A 11 -1.82 7.02 -13.57
N GLY A 12 -2.57 6.20 -14.31
CA GLY A 12 -4.01 6.37 -14.44
C GLY A 12 -4.37 7.54 -15.36
N ASN A 13 -5.64 7.90 -15.40
CA ASN A 13 -6.19 8.96 -16.24
C ASN A 13 -6.83 10.11 -15.42
N ASP A 14 -6.84 10.02 -14.10
CA ASP A 14 -7.30 11.09 -13.21
C ASP A 14 -6.08 11.80 -12.59
N PRO A 15 -5.87 13.12 -12.86
CA PRO A 15 -4.75 13.86 -12.30
C PRO A 15 -4.74 13.92 -10.77
N LYS A 16 -5.88 13.71 -10.11
CA LYS A 16 -5.97 13.64 -8.65
C LYS A 16 -5.17 12.46 -8.07
N LEU A 17 -4.95 11.40 -8.85
CA LEU A 17 -4.12 10.27 -8.42
C LEU A 17 -2.68 10.71 -8.21
N GLN A 18 -2.13 11.49 -9.14
CA GLN A 18 -0.77 12.01 -9.04
C GLN A 18 -0.61 12.94 -7.83
N GLU A 19 -1.55 13.89 -7.67
CA GLU A 19 -1.54 14.82 -6.53
C GLU A 19 -1.63 14.10 -5.18
N ALA A 20 -2.51 13.10 -5.10
CA ALA A 20 -2.73 12.34 -3.86
C ALA A 20 -1.57 11.43 -3.50
N VAL A 21 -0.92 10.78 -4.48
CA VAL A 21 0.23 9.91 -4.22
C VAL A 21 1.45 10.72 -3.79
N GLU A 22 1.66 11.90 -4.37
CA GLU A 22 2.71 12.82 -3.96
C GLU A 22 2.46 13.37 -2.55
N ALA A 23 1.21 13.73 -2.23
CA ALA A 23 0.83 14.17 -0.89
C ALA A 23 1.05 13.07 0.16
N LEU A 24 0.68 11.82 -0.15
CA LEU A 24 0.93 10.66 0.72
C LEU A 24 2.43 10.45 0.94
N GLY A 25 3.24 10.46 -0.11
CA GLY A 25 4.70 10.30 -0.01
C GLY A 25 5.34 11.43 0.81
N LYS A 26 4.92 12.66 0.58
CA LYS A 26 5.37 13.84 1.37
C LYS A 26 5.02 13.69 2.84
N TRP A 27 3.82 13.23 3.14
CA TRP A 27 3.40 13.00 4.53
C TRP A 27 4.23 11.90 5.19
N ILE A 28 4.44 10.77 4.52
CA ILE A 28 5.29 9.67 5.01
C ILE A 28 6.67 10.20 5.41
N GLY A 29 7.36 10.88 4.49
CA GLY A 29 8.72 11.38 4.73
C GLY A 29 8.78 12.44 5.82
N LYS A 30 7.87 13.44 5.82
CA LYS A 30 7.87 14.53 6.80
C LYS A 30 7.57 14.10 8.22
N ASN A 31 6.82 13.02 8.41
CA ASN A 31 6.45 12.50 9.74
C ASN A 31 7.43 11.43 10.25
N GLY A 32 8.59 11.26 9.60
CA GLY A 32 9.62 10.33 10.04
C GLY A 32 9.22 8.86 9.86
N HIS A 33 8.36 8.58 8.87
CA HIS A 33 8.02 7.23 8.46
C HIS A 33 8.86 6.83 7.24
N ASP A 34 9.00 5.54 7.04
CA ASP A 34 9.71 4.94 5.90
C ASP A 34 8.72 4.20 4.99
N LEU A 35 8.99 4.21 3.70
CA LEU A 35 8.17 3.54 2.69
C LEU A 35 8.72 2.16 2.35
N ILE A 36 7.83 1.17 2.36
CA ILE A 36 8.04 -0.14 1.73
C ILE A 36 7.12 -0.23 0.52
N TYR A 37 7.66 -0.56 -0.66
CA TYR A 37 6.85 -0.63 -1.88
C TYR A 37 7.46 -1.59 -2.91
N GLY A 38 6.86 -1.69 -4.09
CA GLY A 38 7.24 -2.64 -5.13
C GLY A 38 8.55 -2.35 -5.87
N GLY A 39 9.25 -1.26 -5.60
CA GLY A 39 10.59 -1.00 -6.14
C GLY A 39 10.65 -0.25 -7.46
N SER A 40 9.59 -0.23 -8.28
CA SER A 40 9.58 0.34 -9.62
C SER A 40 9.70 1.88 -9.64
N LYS A 41 10.41 2.39 -10.65
CA LYS A 41 10.51 3.83 -10.97
C LYS A 41 9.33 4.36 -11.81
N CYS A 42 8.42 3.50 -12.26
CA CYS A 42 7.36 3.87 -13.21
C CYS A 42 6.10 4.41 -12.54
N GLY A 43 5.47 5.40 -13.17
CA GLY A 43 4.15 5.93 -12.84
C GLY A 43 4.01 6.31 -11.36
N LEU A 44 2.88 5.96 -10.74
CA LEU A 44 2.60 6.31 -9.34
C LEU A 44 3.60 5.71 -8.36
N MET A 45 4.19 4.55 -8.68
CA MET A 45 5.23 3.93 -7.86
C MET A 45 6.50 4.80 -7.78
N GLY A 46 6.97 5.31 -8.91
CA GLY A 46 8.09 6.26 -8.93
C GLY A 46 7.76 7.55 -8.21
N SER A 47 6.56 8.07 -8.40
CA SER A 47 6.12 9.33 -7.78
C SER A 47 6.09 9.27 -6.25
N ILE A 48 5.59 8.19 -5.67
CA ILE A 48 5.57 8.05 -4.20
C ILE A 48 7.00 7.91 -3.64
N ALA A 49 7.83 7.09 -4.27
CA ALA A 49 9.21 6.89 -3.84
C ALA A 49 10.00 8.21 -3.84
N GLU A 50 9.92 8.95 -4.94
CA GLU A 50 10.55 10.25 -5.09
C GLU A 50 10.05 11.25 -4.02
N SER A 51 8.74 11.30 -3.81
CA SER A 51 8.14 12.20 -2.82
C SER A 51 8.59 11.90 -1.39
N VAL A 52 8.71 10.61 -1.02
CA VAL A 52 9.22 10.21 0.31
C VAL A 52 10.68 10.62 0.47
N LEU A 53 11.55 10.31 -0.52
CA LEU A 53 12.98 10.63 -0.48
C LEU A 53 13.22 12.15 -0.37
N GLN A 54 12.51 12.95 -1.16
CA GLN A 54 12.61 14.41 -1.13
C GLN A 54 12.17 15.04 0.20
N ASN A 55 11.39 14.32 0.99
CA ASN A 55 10.90 14.78 2.29
C ASN A 55 11.56 14.08 3.50
N GLY A 56 12.68 13.40 3.28
CA GLY A 56 13.58 12.91 4.33
C GLY A 56 13.27 11.50 4.86
N GLY A 57 12.27 10.79 4.29
CA GLY A 57 12.00 9.39 4.60
C GLY A 57 12.93 8.45 3.84
N LYS A 58 13.04 7.22 4.31
CA LYS A 58 13.72 6.14 3.59
C LYS A 58 12.74 5.37 2.73
N VAL A 59 13.27 4.78 1.65
CA VAL A 59 12.47 3.99 0.72
C VAL A 59 13.14 2.65 0.47
N THR A 60 12.44 1.57 0.83
CA THR A 60 12.84 0.21 0.53
C THR A 60 11.96 -0.35 -0.59
N GLY A 61 12.58 -0.69 -1.71
CA GLY A 61 11.94 -1.41 -2.81
C GLY A 61 12.05 -2.91 -2.61
N VAL A 62 10.99 -3.66 -2.88
CA VAL A 62 11.00 -5.13 -2.87
C VAL A 62 10.58 -5.62 -4.24
N GLU A 63 11.54 -6.14 -5.02
CA GLU A 63 11.32 -6.57 -6.40
C GLU A 63 11.78 -8.01 -6.63
N PRO A 64 11.05 -8.81 -7.42
CA PRO A 64 11.56 -10.08 -7.88
C PRO A 64 12.64 -9.89 -8.93
N GLN A 65 13.58 -10.84 -9.00
CA GLN A 65 14.76 -10.79 -9.88
C GLN A 65 14.41 -10.46 -11.34
N PHE A 66 13.30 -11.01 -11.88
CA PHE A 66 12.92 -10.79 -13.27
C PHE A 66 12.51 -9.33 -13.61
N PHE A 67 12.06 -8.54 -12.62
CA PHE A 67 11.83 -7.11 -12.81
C PHE A 67 13.14 -6.32 -12.72
N VAL A 68 14.07 -6.73 -11.85
CA VAL A 68 15.40 -6.14 -11.77
C VAL A 68 16.15 -6.36 -13.10
N ASP A 69 16.06 -7.55 -13.69
CA ASP A 69 16.63 -7.87 -15.00
C ASP A 69 16.05 -7.01 -16.14
N SER A 70 14.85 -6.45 -15.94
CA SER A 70 14.20 -5.53 -16.87
C SER A 70 14.51 -4.05 -16.59
N GLU A 71 15.39 -3.75 -15.64
CA GLU A 71 15.82 -2.39 -15.26
C GLU A 71 14.64 -1.46 -14.86
N LEU A 72 13.61 -2.00 -14.22
CA LEU A 72 12.42 -1.25 -13.81
C LEU A 72 12.57 -0.62 -12.42
N GLN A 73 13.60 -1.00 -11.66
CA GLN A 73 13.84 -0.49 -10.30
C GLN A 73 14.16 1.00 -10.30
N HIS A 74 13.83 1.64 -9.20
CA HIS A 74 14.16 3.04 -8.95
C HIS A 74 15.63 3.17 -8.49
N ASP A 75 16.43 4.01 -9.16
CA ASP A 75 17.88 4.11 -8.93
C ASP A 75 18.24 4.82 -7.59
N GLY A 76 17.31 5.60 -7.02
CA GLY A 76 17.53 6.40 -5.81
C GLY A 76 17.06 5.75 -4.51
N LEU A 77 16.73 4.44 -4.50
CA LEU A 77 16.24 3.76 -3.29
C LEU A 77 17.27 3.76 -2.16
N THR A 78 16.77 3.85 -0.92
CA THR A 78 17.62 3.64 0.27
C THR A 78 18.07 2.18 0.33
N GLU A 79 17.18 1.25 -0.03
CA GLU A 79 17.45 -0.18 -0.07
C GLU A 79 16.63 -0.84 -1.19
N LEU A 80 17.22 -1.80 -1.89
CA LEU A 80 16.55 -2.71 -2.81
C LEU A 80 16.68 -4.14 -2.32
N ILE A 81 15.56 -4.77 -2.00
CA ILE A 81 15.50 -6.19 -1.64
C ILE A 81 15.04 -6.97 -2.86
N VAL A 82 15.94 -7.81 -3.37
CA VAL A 82 15.64 -8.68 -4.50
C VAL A 82 15.11 -10.02 -3.99
N THR A 83 13.95 -10.43 -4.49
CA THR A 83 13.29 -11.67 -4.12
C THR A 83 13.30 -12.66 -5.28
N LYS A 84 13.07 -13.92 -4.96
CA LYS A 84 13.09 -15.00 -5.95
C LYS A 84 11.90 -14.93 -6.90
N ASP A 85 10.72 -14.66 -6.34
CA ASP A 85 9.45 -14.64 -7.08
C ASP A 85 8.43 -13.69 -6.41
N MET A 86 7.22 -13.62 -6.99
CA MET A 86 6.14 -12.76 -6.49
C MET A 86 5.61 -13.18 -5.11
N THR A 87 5.70 -14.45 -4.76
CA THR A 87 5.27 -14.95 -3.44
C THR A 87 6.22 -14.46 -2.36
N ASP A 88 7.53 -14.65 -2.57
CA ASP A 88 8.57 -14.15 -1.67
C ASP A 88 8.49 -12.63 -1.52
N ARG A 89 8.25 -11.91 -2.63
CA ARG A 89 8.06 -10.45 -2.64
C ARG A 89 6.92 -10.01 -1.71
N LYS A 90 5.73 -10.58 -1.88
CA LYS A 90 4.56 -10.23 -1.07
C LYS A 90 4.80 -10.56 0.41
N THR A 91 5.37 -11.74 0.69
CA THR A 91 5.74 -12.13 2.05
C THR A 91 6.69 -11.11 2.66
N LYS A 92 7.74 -10.72 1.93
CA LYS A 92 8.73 -9.75 2.41
C LYS A 92 8.14 -8.37 2.68
N MET A 93 7.27 -7.88 1.81
CA MET A 93 6.57 -6.60 1.99
C MET A 93 5.68 -6.61 3.24
N ILE A 94 5.04 -7.74 3.56
CA ILE A 94 4.23 -7.89 4.77
C ILE A 94 5.11 -7.97 6.02
N GLU A 95 6.23 -8.69 5.98
CA GLU A 95 7.17 -8.81 7.11
C GLU A 95 7.78 -7.48 7.52
N LEU A 96 8.01 -6.58 6.57
CA LEU A 96 8.66 -5.30 6.81
C LEU A 96 7.70 -4.19 7.28
N GLY A 97 6.42 -4.31 6.98
CA GLY A 97 5.44 -3.26 7.20
C GLY A 97 4.83 -3.27 8.61
N ASP A 98 4.72 -2.09 9.20
CA ASP A 98 3.96 -1.85 10.44
C ASP A 98 2.52 -1.42 10.15
N ALA A 99 2.26 -0.89 8.94
CA ALA A 99 0.97 -0.49 8.42
C ALA A 99 0.89 -0.71 6.91
N PHE A 100 -0.31 -0.93 6.38
CA PHE A 100 -0.53 -1.30 4.98
C PHE A 100 -1.55 -0.38 4.35
N ILE A 101 -1.18 0.24 3.23
CA ILE A 101 -2.06 1.15 2.48
C ILE A 101 -2.19 0.63 1.04
N ALA A 102 -3.41 0.37 0.58
CA ALA A 102 -3.69 0.22 -0.85
C ALA A 102 -4.10 1.57 -1.43
N PHE A 103 -3.27 2.13 -2.28
CA PHE A 103 -3.61 3.25 -3.14
C PHE A 103 -4.42 2.74 -4.35
N PRO A 104 -5.27 3.55 -5.01
CA PRO A 104 -5.94 3.13 -6.24
C PRO A 104 -4.98 2.50 -7.25
N GLY A 105 -5.25 1.26 -7.66
CA GLY A 105 -4.34 0.50 -8.51
C GLY A 105 -5.06 -0.62 -9.29
N GLY A 106 -4.30 -1.47 -9.93
CA GLY A 106 -4.82 -2.60 -10.73
C GLY A 106 -5.02 -3.88 -9.92
N THR A 107 -5.13 -4.99 -10.65
CA THR A 107 -5.33 -6.33 -10.07
C THR A 107 -4.18 -6.77 -9.16
N GLY A 108 -2.93 -6.34 -9.41
CA GLY A 108 -1.80 -6.61 -8.53
C GLY A 108 -1.97 -5.96 -7.15
N THR A 109 -2.36 -4.69 -7.13
CA THR A 109 -2.68 -3.98 -5.87
C THR A 109 -3.83 -4.65 -5.12
N LEU A 110 -4.87 -5.11 -5.85
CA LEU A 110 -5.98 -5.84 -5.25
C LEU A 110 -5.53 -7.18 -4.65
N GLU A 111 -4.69 -7.94 -5.36
CA GLU A 111 -4.13 -9.21 -4.87
C GLU A 111 -3.33 -9.01 -3.58
N GLU A 112 -2.42 -8.01 -3.57
CA GLU A 112 -1.56 -7.71 -2.44
C GLU A 112 -2.38 -7.31 -1.20
N ILE A 113 -3.32 -6.38 -1.35
CA ILE A 113 -4.13 -5.94 -0.20
C ILE A 113 -5.13 -7.01 0.27
N ALA A 114 -5.63 -7.86 -0.63
CA ALA A 114 -6.51 -8.96 -0.27
C ALA A 114 -5.79 -9.99 0.63
N GLU A 115 -4.50 -10.24 0.40
CA GLU A 115 -3.68 -11.07 1.28
C GLU A 115 -3.53 -10.43 2.67
N VAL A 116 -3.26 -9.13 2.75
CA VAL A 116 -3.20 -8.39 4.02
C VAL A 116 -4.55 -8.45 4.75
N MET A 117 -5.66 -8.15 4.07
CA MET A 117 -7.01 -8.25 4.64
C MET A 117 -7.29 -9.66 5.20
N SER A 118 -6.87 -10.71 4.49
CA SER A 118 -7.02 -12.09 4.95
C SER A 118 -6.25 -12.36 6.23
N LYS A 119 -4.98 -11.92 6.31
CA LYS A 119 -4.15 -12.08 7.51
C LYS A 119 -4.70 -11.30 8.71
N VAL A 120 -5.18 -10.07 8.51
CA VAL A 120 -5.86 -9.26 9.52
C VAL A 120 -7.14 -9.95 10.01
N SER A 121 -7.97 -10.42 9.09
CA SER A 121 -9.22 -11.15 9.39
C SER A 121 -9.00 -12.43 10.22
N LEU A 122 -7.87 -13.10 10.01
CA LEU A 122 -7.48 -14.32 10.73
C LEU A 122 -6.71 -13.99 12.03
N LYS A 123 -6.48 -12.73 12.35
CA LYS A 123 -5.64 -12.27 13.50
C LYS A 123 -4.20 -12.80 13.43
N HIS A 124 -3.70 -13.07 12.22
CA HIS A 124 -2.31 -13.41 11.94
C HIS A 124 -1.44 -12.18 11.71
N LEU A 125 -2.06 -11.02 11.57
CA LEU A 125 -1.42 -9.72 11.40
C LEU A 125 -2.19 -8.69 12.23
N ASP A 126 -1.53 -8.08 13.20
CA ASP A 126 -2.08 -6.99 14.02
C ASP A 126 -1.50 -5.66 13.53
N ALA A 127 -2.01 -5.19 12.40
CA ALA A 127 -1.60 -3.95 11.78
C ALA A 127 -2.78 -3.32 11.01
N PRO A 128 -2.86 -1.99 10.89
CA PRO A 128 -3.91 -1.35 10.12
C PRO A 128 -3.76 -1.67 8.64
N CYS A 129 -4.86 -2.13 8.03
CA CYS A 129 -5.02 -2.38 6.61
C CYS A 129 -5.94 -1.30 6.04
N ILE A 130 -5.38 -0.33 5.33
CA ILE A 130 -6.08 0.89 4.89
C ILE A 130 -6.23 0.87 3.37
N LEU A 131 -7.47 0.98 2.92
CA LEU A 131 -7.78 1.22 1.51
C LEU A 131 -7.99 2.73 1.33
N TYR A 132 -7.07 3.40 0.64
CA TYR A 132 -7.20 4.82 0.32
C TYR A 132 -8.28 4.98 -0.74
N ASN A 133 -9.50 5.23 -0.26
CA ASN A 133 -10.72 5.29 -1.07
C ASN A 133 -10.87 6.63 -1.79
N LEU A 134 -9.79 7.15 -2.33
CA LEU A 134 -9.74 8.40 -3.07
C LEU A 134 -10.84 8.41 -4.15
N THR A 135 -11.68 9.43 -4.16
CA THR A 135 -12.82 9.57 -5.09
C THR A 135 -13.80 8.39 -5.12
N GLY A 136 -13.83 7.57 -4.07
CA GLY A 136 -14.71 6.40 -3.98
C GLY A 136 -14.22 5.18 -4.77
N TYR A 137 -12.92 5.13 -5.10
CA TYR A 137 -12.34 4.05 -5.93
C TYR A 137 -12.63 2.65 -5.38
N TYR A 138 -12.58 2.48 -4.06
CA TYR A 138 -12.83 1.21 -3.38
C TYR A 138 -14.27 1.00 -2.90
N ASN A 139 -15.25 1.85 -3.30
CA ASN A 139 -16.63 1.70 -2.88
C ASN A 139 -17.22 0.32 -3.22
N GLY A 140 -16.86 -0.24 -4.38
CA GLY A 140 -17.29 -1.59 -4.77
C GLY A 140 -16.75 -2.68 -3.84
N LEU A 141 -15.49 -2.58 -3.43
CA LEU A 141 -14.88 -3.51 -2.48
C LEU A 141 -15.48 -3.35 -1.08
N LYS A 142 -15.71 -2.12 -0.62
CA LYS A 142 -16.39 -1.81 0.64
C LYS A 142 -17.80 -2.44 0.68
N ALA A 143 -18.55 -2.29 -0.41
CA ALA A 143 -19.88 -2.90 -0.54
C ALA A 143 -19.81 -4.44 -0.52
N LEU A 144 -18.82 -5.04 -1.21
CA LEU A 144 -18.63 -6.50 -1.18
C LEU A 144 -18.33 -7.01 0.23
N LEU A 145 -17.43 -6.34 0.98
CA LEU A 145 -17.13 -6.73 2.36
C LEU A 145 -18.37 -6.62 3.26
N GLY A 146 -19.19 -5.59 3.09
CA GLY A 146 -20.48 -5.47 3.77
C GLY A 146 -21.43 -6.63 3.44
N HIS A 147 -21.54 -6.97 2.15
CA HIS A 147 -22.35 -8.07 1.69
C HIS A 147 -21.90 -9.44 2.21
N MET A 148 -20.59 -9.65 2.38
CA MET A 148 -20.07 -10.88 3.03
C MET A 148 -20.60 -11.03 4.46
N ILE A 149 -20.74 -9.91 5.20
CA ILE A 149 -21.32 -9.93 6.56
C ILE A 149 -22.81 -10.25 6.49
N GLU A 150 -23.57 -9.58 5.61
CA GLU A 150 -25.01 -9.82 5.42
C GLU A 150 -25.33 -11.28 5.06
N MET A 151 -24.45 -11.91 4.26
CA MET A 151 -24.59 -13.31 3.86
C MET A 151 -24.06 -14.30 4.91
N GLY A 152 -23.54 -13.83 6.04
CA GLY A 152 -22.96 -14.69 7.08
C GLY A 152 -21.63 -15.36 6.70
N LEU A 153 -20.95 -14.86 5.64
CA LEU A 153 -19.66 -15.37 5.17
C LEU A 153 -18.47 -14.68 5.86
N SER A 154 -18.72 -13.57 6.56
CA SER A 154 -17.78 -12.85 7.41
C SER A 154 -18.49 -12.24 8.61
N THR A 155 -17.77 -11.59 9.51
CA THR A 155 -18.35 -10.86 10.64
C THR A 155 -17.66 -9.49 10.79
N LYS A 156 -18.25 -8.58 11.56
CA LYS A 156 -17.64 -7.26 11.85
C LYS A 156 -16.29 -7.42 12.54
N GLU A 157 -16.19 -8.37 13.49
CA GLU A 157 -14.97 -8.66 14.23
C GLU A 157 -13.84 -9.19 13.34
N ARG A 158 -14.17 -9.95 12.28
CA ARG A 158 -13.21 -10.40 11.29
C ARG A 158 -12.72 -9.29 10.36
N GLN A 159 -13.51 -8.24 10.18
CA GLN A 159 -13.13 -7.09 9.36
C GLN A 159 -12.54 -5.93 10.18
N GLU A 160 -12.43 -6.11 11.50
CA GLU A 160 -11.74 -5.15 12.37
C GLU A 160 -10.27 -5.03 12.01
N GLY A 161 -9.78 -3.79 11.86
CA GLY A 161 -8.43 -3.50 11.36
C GLY A 161 -8.36 -3.26 9.85
N ILE A 162 -9.51 -3.41 9.12
CA ILE A 162 -9.63 -3.04 7.71
C ILE A 162 -10.38 -1.71 7.63
N TYR A 163 -9.74 -0.69 7.08
CA TYR A 163 -10.26 0.68 7.02
C TYR A 163 -10.40 1.16 5.59
N PHE A 164 -11.40 2.02 5.35
CA PHE A 164 -11.56 2.77 4.11
C PHE A 164 -11.45 4.25 4.44
N ALA A 165 -10.39 4.88 4.00
CA ALA A 165 -10.10 6.29 4.23
C ALA A 165 -10.29 7.08 2.93
N ASP A 166 -11.17 8.06 2.93
CA ASP A 166 -11.45 8.88 1.75
C ASP A 166 -10.43 10.03 1.58
N THR A 167 -9.71 10.37 2.65
CA THR A 167 -8.73 11.47 2.69
C THR A 167 -7.44 11.05 3.39
N LEU A 168 -6.36 11.81 3.13
CA LEU A 168 -5.08 11.62 3.83
C LEU A 168 -5.23 11.87 5.34
N ASP A 169 -5.99 12.87 5.74
CA ASP A 169 -6.25 13.16 7.17
C ASP A 169 -6.91 11.98 7.90
N GLU A 170 -7.72 11.19 7.22
CA GLU A 170 -8.30 9.96 7.78
C GLU A 170 -7.25 8.88 7.96
N ILE A 171 -6.33 8.73 6.98
CA ILE A 171 -5.19 7.82 7.10
C ILE A 171 -4.33 8.20 8.30
N GLU A 172 -4.00 9.49 8.45
CA GLU A 172 -3.23 10.01 9.59
C GLU A 172 -3.89 9.65 10.92
N ARG A 173 -5.20 9.87 11.06
CA ARG A 173 -5.94 9.53 12.29
C ARG A 173 -5.90 8.04 12.61
N ILE A 174 -6.12 7.18 11.61
CA ILE A 174 -6.07 5.72 11.79
C ILE A 174 -4.69 5.28 12.28
N LEU A 175 -3.63 5.85 11.71
CA LEU A 175 -2.25 5.49 12.08
C LEU A 175 -1.83 6.07 13.44
N ALA A 176 -2.41 7.20 13.88
CA ALA A 176 -2.12 7.81 15.18
C ALA A 176 -2.78 7.06 16.36
N GLU A 177 -3.79 6.22 16.12
CA GLU A 177 -4.48 5.43 17.13
C GLU A 177 -3.78 4.10 17.45
N LYS A 178 -2.69 3.79 16.77
CA LYS A 178 -1.89 2.55 16.89
C LYS A 178 -0.52 2.82 17.48
#